data_fb6e4af52834908c49484df232993428
#
_entry.id   fb6e4af52834908c49484df232993428
#
_cell.length_a   1.000
_cell.length_b   1.000
_cell.length_c   1.000
_cell.angle_alpha   90.00
_cell.angle_beta   90.00
_cell.angle_gamma   90.00
#
_symmetry.space_group_name_H-M   'P 1'
#
loop_
_entity.id
_entity.type
_entity.pdbx_description
1 polymer ?
#
loop_
_entity_poly.entity_id
_entity_poly.type
_entity_poly.pdbx_seq_one_letter_code
_entity_poly.pdbx_strand_id
1 'polypeptide(L)'
;MEASEHGRSALKRQAIMEAATSAFMSKGYSGTSMDDIAKLAAVSKQTVYKHFSDKEKLFAEMILATTDRIDGMVDLVAHIPADADTLEENLTHLARQFLAALTQPQVLQLRRLVIANADTFPELGANWYEQGFERVLATLAATFQRLADHGLLQTDEPLLAANHFSGLLLWIPVNKAMFHGSPQHTEADLDHYATTGVRAFLAAYR
;
A
#
# COMPACT_ATOMS: atom_id res chain seq x y z
N MET A 1 36.99 4.59 -13.94
CA MET A 1 36.70 3.13 -13.98
C MET A 1 35.73 2.72 -12.89
N GLU A 2 35.83 3.23 -11.67
CA GLU A 2 34.91 2.94 -10.53
C GLU A 2 33.43 3.36 -10.76
N ALA A 3 33.16 4.53 -11.35
CA ALA A 3 31.78 4.98 -11.61
C ALA A 3 31.00 4.04 -12.56
N SER A 4 31.68 3.37 -13.50
CA SER A 4 31.07 2.39 -14.43
C SER A 4 30.79 1.04 -13.75
N GLU A 5 31.53 0.69 -12.70
CA GLU A 5 31.28 -0.55 -11.93
C GLU A 5 30.14 -0.40 -10.95
N HIS A 6 30.05 0.76 -10.28
CA HIS A 6 28.87 1.09 -9.40
C HIS A 6 27.57 1.12 -10.17
N GLY A 7 27.54 1.73 -11.36
CA GLY A 7 26.35 1.74 -12.21
C GLY A 7 25.90 0.34 -12.66
N ARG A 8 26.84 -0.52 -13.05
CA ARG A 8 26.55 -1.91 -13.43
C ARG A 8 26.06 -2.76 -12.26
N SER A 9 26.61 -2.52 -11.05
CA SER A 9 26.18 -3.21 -9.84
C SER A 9 24.75 -2.80 -9.46
N ALA A 10 24.41 -1.52 -9.53
CA ALA A 10 23.06 -1.01 -9.27
C ALA A 10 22.03 -1.59 -10.25
N LEU A 11 22.33 -1.62 -11.54
CA LEU A 11 21.46 -2.23 -12.57
C LEU A 11 21.20 -3.72 -12.31
N LYS A 12 22.24 -4.47 -11.91
CA LYS A 12 22.06 -5.89 -11.55
C LYS A 12 21.18 -6.06 -10.31
N ARG A 13 21.38 -5.22 -9.29
CA ARG A 13 20.56 -5.25 -8.09
C ARG A 13 19.08 -4.96 -8.40
N GLN A 14 18.82 -3.97 -9.24
CA GLN A 14 17.48 -3.65 -9.71
C GLN A 14 16.85 -4.82 -10.48
N ALA A 15 17.58 -5.42 -11.44
CA ALA A 15 17.07 -6.59 -12.20
C ALA A 15 16.75 -7.78 -11.28
N ILE A 16 17.56 -8.01 -10.22
CA ILE A 16 17.27 -9.04 -9.21
C ILE A 16 16.01 -8.72 -8.43
N MET A 17 15.81 -7.47 -8.01
CA MET A 17 14.58 -7.03 -7.30
C MET A 17 13.32 -7.18 -8.14
N GLU A 18 13.37 -6.80 -9.42
CA GLU A 18 12.26 -6.97 -10.36
C GLU A 18 11.90 -8.45 -10.58
N ALA A 19 12.93 -9.28 -10.78
CA ALA A 19 12.76 -10.72 -10.92
C ALA A 19 12.22 -11.38 -9.64
N ALA A 20 12.71 -10.96 -8.46
CA ALA A 20 12.22 -11.42 -7.17
C ALA A 20 10.75 -11.05 -6.96
N THR A 21 10.39 -9.79 -7.25
CA THR A 21 9.00 -9.32 -7.19
C THR A 21 8.09 -10.18 -8.06
N SER A 22 8.45 -10.40 -9.31
CA SER A 22 7.68 -11.26 -10.23
C SER A 22 7.56 -12.69 -9.72
N ALA A 23 8.66 -13.29 -9.24
CA ALA A 23 8.68 -14.66 -8.76
C ALA A 23 7.85 -14.83 -7.47
N PHE A 24 8.05 -13.97 -6.47
CA PHE A 24 7.31 -14.05 -5.20
C PHE A 24 5.81 -13.76 -5.39
N MET A 25 5.47 -12.79 -6.22
CA MET A 25 4.08 -12.48 -6.52
C MET A 25 3.37 -13.66 -7.23
N SER A 26 4.04 -14.36 -8.15
CA SER A 26 3.43 -15.44 -8.93
C SER A 26 3.40 -16.79 -8.20
N LYS A 27 4.45 -17.13 -7.45
CA LYS A 27 4.65 -18.47 -6.84
C LYS A 27 4.58 -18.48 -5.31
N GLY A 28 4.46 -17.31 -4.69
CA GLY A 28 4.59 -17.15 -3.24
C GLY A 28 6.02 -17.29 -2.74
N TYR A 29 6.22 -17.05 -1.44
CA TYR A 29 7.55 -17.18 -0.81
C TYR A 29 8.09 -18.58 -0.89
N SER A 30 7.31 -19.57 -0.46
CA SER A 30 7.77 -20.98 -0.41
C SER A 30 8.02 -21.59 -1.80
N GLY A 31 7.25 -21.19 -2.82
CA GLY A 31 7.37 -21.66 -4.21
C GLY A 31 8.49 -21.02 -5.02
N THR A 32 9.24 -20.05 -4.45
CA THR A 32 10.30 -19.31 -5.13
C THR A 32 11.66 -19.72 -4.59
N SER A 33 12.64 -19.96 -5.49
CA SER A 33 14.04 -20.21 -5.14
C SER A 33 14.96 -19.09 -5.63
N MET A 34 16.14 -18.93 -4.98
CA MET A 34 17.17 -18.00 -5.44
C MET A 34 17.69 -18.33 -6.86
N ASP A 35 17.60 -19.61 -7.25
CA ASP A 35 17.96 -20.07 -8.60
C ASP A 35 16.94 -19.63 -9.65
N ASP A 36 15.67 -19.67 -9.33
CA ASP A 36 14.60 -19.12 -10.20
C ASP A 36 14.78 -17.63 -10.41
N ILE A 37 15.06 -16.89 -9.34
CA ILE A 37 15.32 -15.46 -9.40
C ILE A 37 16.55 -15.14 -10.24
N ALA A 38 17.65 -15.89 -10.08
CA ALA A 38 18.85 -15.72 -10.88
C ALA A 38 18.59 -15.90 -12.38
N LYS A 39 17.81 -16.94 -12.75
CA LYS A 39 17.38 -17.20 -14.13
C LYS A 39 16.53 -16.05 -14.68
N LEU A 40 15.52 -15.60 -13.93
CA LEU A 40 14.63 -14.51 -14.34
C LEU A 40 15.38 -13.17 -14.50
N ALA A 41 16.32 -12.88 -13.60
CA ALA A 41 17.15 -11.68 -13.64
C ALA A 41 18.28 -11.74 -14.68
N ALA A 42 18.45 -12.88 -15.38
CA ALA A 42 19.55 -13.14 -16.33
C ALA A 42 20.94 -12.88 -15.72
N VAL A 43 21.13 -13.26 -14.45
CA VAL A 43 22.42 -13.17 -13.73
C VAL A 43 22.86 -14.53 -13.18
N SER A 44 24.14 -14.65 -12.79
CA SER A 44 24.59 -15.84 -12.10
C SER A 44 24.02 -15.95 -10.68
N LYS A 45 23.84 -17.18 -10.18
CA LYS A 45 23.45 -17.44 -8.79
C LYS A 45 24.38 -16.71 -7.79
N GLN A 46 25.67 -16.74 -8.05
CA GLN A 46 26.67 -16.03 -7.24
C GLN A 46 26.43 -14.52 -7.21
N THR A 47 25.96 -13.93 -8.31
CA THR A 47 25.58 -12.51 -8.37
C THR A 47 24.41 -12.21 -7.46
N VAL A 48 23.36 -13.07 -7.43
CA VAL A 48 22.23 -12.88 -6.53
C VAL A 48 22.69 -12.92 -5.08
N TYR A 49 23.47 -13.95 -4.68
CA TYR A 49 24.00 -14.07 -3.32
C TYR A 49 24.99 -12.96 -2.92
N LYS A 50 25.66 -12.34 -3.88
CA LYS A 50 26.52 -11.17 -3.63
C LYS A 50 25.72 -9.94 -3.25
N HIS A 51 24.51 -9.76 -3.82
CA HIS A 51 23.64 -8.61 -3.54
C HIS A 51 22.69 -8.86 -2.36
N PHE A 52 22.22 -10.10 -2.21
CA PHE A 52 21.27 -10.51 -1.18
C PHE A 52 21.75 -11.82 -0.56
N SER A 53 22.07 -11.80 0.72
CA SER A 53 22.68 -12.93 1.43
C SER A 53 21.85 -14.21 1.34
N ASP A 54 20.51 -14.06 1.36
CA ASP A 54 19.55 -15.15 1.38
C ASP A 54 18.18 -14.70 0.81
N LYS A 55 17.28 -15.67 0.69
CA LYS A 55 15.93 -15.45 0.17
C LYS A 55 15.06 -14.58 1.08
N GLU A 56 15.26 -14.72 2.39
CA GLU A 56 14.50 -13.96 3.41
C GLU A 56 14.79 -12.48 3.32
N LYS A 57 16.09 -12.13 3.27
CA LYS A 57 16.52 -10.73 3.12
C LYS A 57 16.04 -10.12 1.80
N LEU A 58 16.14 -10.87 0.70
CA LEU A 58 15.62 -10.42 -0.60
C LEU A 58 14.11 -10.19 -0.56
N PHE A 59 13.37 -11.10 0.09
CA PHE A 59 11.93 -10.98 0.26
C PHE A 59 11.58 -9.76 1.12
N ALA A 60 12.25 -9.57 2.26
CA ALA A 60 12.04 -8.43 3.13
C ALA A 60 12.31 -7.09 2.42
N GLU A 61 13.44 -6.98 1.71
CA GLU A 61 13.76 -5.77 0.95
C GLU A 61 12.74 -5.49 -0.17
N MET A 62 12.23 -6.55 -0.83
CA MET A 62 11.19 -6.41 -1.84
C MET A 62 9.88 -5.87 -1.24
N ILE A 63 9.45 -6.40 -0.12
CA ILE A 63 8.23 -5.93 0.59
C ILE A 63 8.41 -4.46 1.01
N LEU A 64 9.53 -4.11 1.62
CA LEU A 64 9.80 -2.74 2.09
C LEU A 64 9.90 -1.73 0.94
N ALA A 65 10.47 -2.09 -0.20
CA ALA A 65 10.53 -1.22 -1.38
C ALA A 65 9.14 -0.84 -1.93
N THR A 66 8.08 -1.56 -1.54
CA THR A 66 6.72 -1.23 -1.96
C THR A 66 6.09 -0.11 -1.13
N THR A 67 6.64 0.19 0.05
CA THR A 67 6.16 1.28 0.91
C THR A 67 6.54 2.67 0.40
N ASP A 68 7.54 2.79 -0.47
CA ASP A 68 7.96 4.06 -1.06
C ASP A 68 6.85 4.75 -1.89
N ARG A 69 5.85 3.99 -2.35
CA ARG A 69 4.69 4.52 -3.09
C ARG A 69 3.65 5.21 -2.21
N ILE A 70 3.78 5.12 -0.91
CA ILE A 70 2.82 5.65 0.07
C ILE A 70 2.96 7.17 0.22
N ASP A 71 4.14 7.73 -0.08
CA ASP A 71 4.40 9.17 0.05
C ASP A 71 3.39 10.01 -0.75
N GLY A 72 3.06 9.61 -1.97
CA GLY A 72 2.04 10.31 -2.77
C GLY A 72 0.64 10.29 -2.15
N MET A 73 0.29 9.23 -1.42
CA MET A 73 -0.98 9.14 -0.69
C MET A 73 -0.97 10.03 0.56
N VAL A 74 0.14 10.07 1.28
CA VAL A 74 0.34 10.95 2.44
C VAL A 74 0.21 12.41 2.02
N ASP A 75 0.88 12.81 0.94
CA ASP A 75 0.81 14.17 0.40
C ASP A 75 -0.62 14.57 0.00
N LEU A 76 -1.33 13.66 -0.65
CA LEU A 76 -2.71 13.89 -1.05
C LEU A 76 -3.63 14.17 0.15
N VAL A 77 -3.52 13.37 1.19
CA VAL A 77 -4.29 13.51 2.43
C VAL A 77 -3.97 14.81 3.15
N ALA A 78 -2.69 15.17 3.25
CA ALA A 78 -2.24 16.35 3.98
C ALA A 78 -2.77 17.68 3.38
N HIS A 79 -3.06 17.70 2.08
CA HIS A 79 -3.43 18.91 1.35
C HIS A 79 -4.94 19.12 1.17
N ILE A 80 -5.81 18.39 1.87
CA ILE A 80 -7.26 18.62 1.83
C ILE A 80 -7.58 20.03 2.36
N PRO A 81 -8.26 20.90 1.57
CA PRO A 81 -8.64 22.22 2.02
C PRO A 81 -9.67 22.18 3.16
N ALA A 82 -9.55 23.11 4.11
CA ALA A 82 -10.53 23.32 5.17
C ALA A 82 -11.59 24.34 4.69
N ASP A 83 -12.48 23.89 3.81
CA ASP A 83 -13.55 24.68 3.22
C ASP A 83 -14.87 23.92 3.28
N ALA A 84 -15.88 24.54 3.92
CA ALA A 84 -17.19 23.94 4.18
C ALA A 84 -17.96 23.62 2.88
N ASP A 85 -17.82 24.47 1.86
CA ASP A 85 -18.58 24.35 0.61
C ASP A 85 -18.04 23.22 -0.29
N THR A 86 -16.76 22.88 -0.15
CA THR A 86 -16.09 21.87 -0.96
C THR A 86 -15.70 20.61 -0.20
N LEU A 87 -15.99 20.52 1.11
CA LEU A 87 -15.56 19.41 1.96
C LEU A 87 -16.00 18.04 1.45
N GLU A 88 -17.29 17.87 1.12
CA GLU A 88 -17.81 16.59 0.61
C GLU A 88 -17.16 16.21 -0.72
N GLU A 89 -16.95 17.19 -1.60
CA GLU A 89 -16.31 16.97 -2.89
C GLU A 89 -14.84 16.56 -2.72
N ASN A 90 -14.10 17.27 -1.86
CA ASN A 90 -12.69 17.00 -1.56
C ASN A 90 -12.50 15.62 -0.92
N LEU A 91 -13.34 15.24 0.05
CA LEU A 91 -13.31 13.92 0.66
C LEU A 91 -13.72 12.82 -0.33
N THR A 92 -14.68 13.08 -1.21
CA THR A 92 -15.07 12.12 -2.26
C THR A 92 -13.96 11.93 -3.28
N HIS A 93 -13.26 13.00 -3.65
CA HIS A 93 -12.09 12.92 -4.53
C HIS A 93 -10.98 12.08 -3.88
N LEU A 94 -10.66 12.35 -2.62
CA LEU A 94 -9.72 11.55 -1.84
C LEU A 94 -10.14 10.07 -1.80
N ALA A 95 -11.41 9.79 -1.50
CA ALA A 95 -11.94 8.43 -1.41
C ALA A 95 -11.77 7.65 -2.72
N ARG A 96 -12.04 8.30 -3.87
CA ARG A 96 -11.80 7.71 -5.19
C ARG A 96 -10.34 7.36 -5.42
N GLN A 97 -9.43 8.23 -5.04
CA GLN A 97 -7.99 7.97 -5.17
C GLN A 97 -7.52 6.86 -4.25
N PHE A 98 -8.02 6.81 -3.01
CA PHE A 98 -7.77 5.71 -2.08
C PHE A 98 -8.21 4.36 -2.66
N LEU A 99 -9.45 4.30 -3.12
CA LEU A 99 -10.00 3.09 -3.73
C LEU A 99 -9.20 2.69 -4.97
N ALA A 100 -8.93 3.62 -5.89
CA ALA A 100 -8.16 3.36 -7.09
C ALA A 100 -6.74 2.84 -6.79
N ALA A 101 -6.06 3.41 -5.79
CA ALA A 101 -4.71 2.99 -5.41
C ALA A 101 -4.70 1.63 -4.70
N LEU A 102 -5.57 1.44 -3.71
CA LEU A 102 -5.51 0.28 -2.80
C LEU A 102 -6.22 -0.97 -3.33
N THR A 103 -7.01 -0.83 -4.41
CA THR A 103 -7.64 -1.97 -5.09
C THR A 103 -6.94 -2.40 -6.38
N GLN A 104 -5.77 -1.82 -6.69
CA GLN A 104 -4.94 -2.30 -7.80
C GLN A 104 -4.57 -3.76 -7.62
N PRO A 105 -4.60 -4.58 -8.70
CA PRO A 105 -4.30 -6.01 -8.63
C PRO A 105 -2.95 -6.31 -7.95
N GLN A 106 -1.92 -5.51 -8.24
CA GLN A 106 -0.59 -5.66 -7.68
C GLN A 106 -0.57 -5.40 -6.16
N VAL A 107 -1.29 -4.36 -5.70
CA VAL A 107 -1.38 -4.01 -4.26
C VAL A 107 -2.12 -5.09 -3.49
N LEU A 108 -3.23 -5.58 -4.04
CA LEU A 108 -4.01 -6.66 -3.44
C LEU A 108 -3.23 -7.99 -3.40
N GLN A 109 -2.46 -8.30 -4.44
CA GLN A 109 -1.60 -9.48 -4.50
C GLN A 109 -0.47 -9.40 -3.47
N LEU A 110 0.17 -8.24 -3.37
CA LEU A 110 1.20 -7.99 -2.35
C LEU A 110 0.63 -8.15 -0.94
N ARG A 111 -0.54 -7.57 -0.67
CA ARG A 111 -1.21 -7.70 0.63
C ARG A 111 -1.46 -9.17 0.98
N ARG A 112 -1.95 -9.97 0.04
CA ARG A 112 -2.11 -11.43 0.24
C ARG A 112 -0.79 -12.11 0.55
N LEU A 113 0.28 -11.74 -0.17
CA LEU A 113 1.61 -12.29 0.04
C LEU A 113 2.14 -11.98 1.45
N VAL A 114 1.98 -10.74 1.92
CA VAL A 114 2.38 -10.33 3.28
C VAL A 114 1.56 -11.09 4.33
N ILE A 115 0.23 -11.11 4.20
CA ILE A 115 -0.66 -11.81 5.15
C ILE A 115 -0.34 -13.32 5.20
N ALA A 116 -0.13 -13.96 4.06
CA ALA A 116 0.17 -15.40 3.99
C ALA A 116 1.52 -15.78 4.63
N ASN A 117 2.38 -14.82 4.87
CA ASN A 117 3.70 -15.04 5.48
C ASN A 117 3.86 -14.33 6.84
N ALA A 118 2.80 -13.73 7.39
CA ALA A 118 2.86 -12.98 8.65
C ALA A 118 3.30 -13.83 9.84
N ASP A 119 2.90 -15.08 9.90
CA ASP A 119 3.33 -16.01 10.97
C ASP A 119 4.81 -16.42 10.84
N THR A 120 5.34 -16.46 9.61
CA THR A 120 6.74 -16.80 9.34
C THR A 120 7.66 -15.60 9.55
N PHE A 121 7.20 -14.41 9.17
CA PHE A 121 7.94 -13.14 9.24
C PHE A 121 7.12 -12.06 9.94
N PRO A 122 6.85 -12.19 11.26
CA PRO A 122 5.97 -11.27 11.98
C PRO A 122 6.47 -9.82 11.98
N GLU A 123 7.78 -9.61 12.10
CA GLU A 123 8.38 -8.26 12.07
C GLU A 123 8.23 -7.60 10.69
N LEU A 124 8.30 -8.37 9.61
CA LEU A 124 8.09 -7.84 8.26
C LEU A 124 6.63 -7.43 8.03
N GLY A 125 5.69 -8.25 8.50
CA GLY A 125 4.27 -7.94 8.45
C GLY A 125 3.91 -6.69 9.26
N ALA A 126 4.44 -6.59 10.49
CA ALA A 126 4.26 -5.42 11.35
C ALA A 126 4.84 -4.15 10.70
N ASN A 127 6.08 -4.20 10.23
CA ASN A 127 6.73 -3.05 9.59
C ASN A 127 5.97 -2.59 8.33
N TRP A 128 5.52 -3.53 7.49
CA TRP A 128 4.73 -3.19 6.31
C TRP A 128 3.39 -2.51 6.67
N TYR A 129 2.74 -2.95 7.74
CA TYR A 129 1.52 -2.34 8.27
C TYR A 129 1.78 -0.94 8.82
N GLU A 130 2.80 -0.78 9.66
CA GLU A 130 3.19 0.48 10.28
C GLU A 130 3.61 1.54 9.24
N GLN A 131 4.54 1.19 8.35
CA GLN A 131 5.04 2.11 7.33
C GLN A 131 4.03 2.38 6.21
N GLY A 132 3.08 1.48 6.02
CA GLY A 132 2.02 1.59 5.04
C GLY A 132 0.76 2.23 5.60
N PHE A 133 -0.04 1.43 6.28
CA PHE A 133 -1.38 1.81 6.71
C PHE A 133 -1.37 2.83 7.85
N GLU A 134 -0.60 2.61 8.90
CA GLU A 134 -0.63 3.51 10.06
C GLU A 134 -0.13 4.90 9.71
N ARG A 135 0.87 5.01 8.83
CA ARG A 135 1.36 6.30 8.39
C ARG A 135 0.29 7.11 7.65
N VAL A 136 -0.48 6.48 6.78
CA VAL A 136 -1.61 7.12 6.07
C VAL A 136 -2.72 7.48 7.05
N LEU A 137 -3.06 6.57 7.98
CA LEU A 137 -4.08 6.82 9.00
C LEU A 137 -3.68 7.98 9.94
N ALA A 138 -2.41 8.06 10.31
CA ALA A 138 -1.91 9.19 11.12
C ALA A 138 -2.03 10.52 10.38
N THR A 139 -1.76 10.55 9.08
CA THR A 139 -1.93 11.75 8.24
C THR A 139 -3.42 12.12 8.10
N LEU A 140 -4.29 11.14 7.91
CA LEU A 140 -5.75 11.35 7.91
C LEU A 140 -6.22 11.91 9.26
N ALA A 141 -5.74 11.35 10.37
CA ALA A 141 -6.08 11.82 11.71
C ALA A 141 -5.67 13.28 11.91
N ALA A 142 -4.44 13.65 11.52
CA ALA A 142 -3.98 15.05 11.59
C ALA A 142 -4.84 15.99 10.71
N THR A 143 -5.25 15.53 9.54
CA THR A 143 -6.14 16.30 8.65
C THR A 143 -7.54 16.43 9.25
N PHE A 144 -8.11 15.37 9.83
CA PHE A 144 -9.42 15.42 10.48
C PHE A 144 -9.42 16.26 11.75
N GLN A 145 -8.30 16.24 12.52
CA GLN A 145 -8.13 17.18 13.62
C GLN A 145 -8.18 18.64 13.14
N ARG A 146 -7.42 18.96 12.08
CA ARG A 146 -7.43 20.29 11.48
C ARG A 146 -8.83 20.71 10.99
N LEU A 147 -9.57 19.81 10.36
CA LEU A 147 -10.96 20.06 9.94
C LEU A 147 -11.89 20.26 11.14
N ALA A 148 -11.69 19.55 12.24
CA ALA A 148 -12.44 19.73 13.48
C ALA A 148 -12.12 21.07 14.15
N ASP A 149 -10.85 21.49 14.17
CA ASP A 149 -10.44 22.80 14.68
C ASP A 149 -11.08 23.97 13.92
N HIS A 150 -11.46 23.74 12.64
CA HIS A 150 -12.20 24.70 11.82
C HIS A 150 -13.74 24.53 11.91
N GLY A 151 -14.23 23.62 12.76
CA GLY A 151 -15.67 23.34 12.95
C GLY A 151 -16.34 22.63 11.77
N LEU A 152 -15.54 21.99 10.91
CA LEU A 152 -16.04 21.26 9.73
C LEU A 152 -16.34 19.78 10.03
N LEU A 153 -15.70 19.22 11.06
CA LEU A 153 -15.97 17.90 11.61
C LEU A 153 -16.13 17.96 13.13
N GLN A 154 -16.78 16.95 13.70
CA GLN A 154 -16.96 16.78 15.14
C GLN A 154 -16.31 15.44 15.55
N THR A 155 -15.14 15.50 16.18
CA THR A 155 -14.46 14.31 16.69
C THR A 155 -13.50 14.68 17.81
N ASP A 156 -13.54 13.90 18.91
CA ASP A 156 -12.55 13.92 19.98
C ASP A 156 -11.45 12.87 19.77
N GLU A 157 -11.65 11.96 18.79
CA GLU A 157 -10.75 10.85 18.47
C GLU A 157 -10.42 10.83 16.96
N PRO A 158 -9.56 11.74 16.45
CA PRO A 158 -9.27 11.86 15.02
C PRO A 158 -8.71 10.58 14.37
N LEU A 159 -7.94 9.79 15.13
CA LEU A 159 -7.42 8.52 14.63
C LEU A 159 -8.53 7.47 14.46
N LEU A 160 -9.51 7.45 15.36
CA LEU A 160 -10.68 6.56 15.22
C LEU A 160 -11.54 7.01 14.03
N ALA A 161 -11.73 8.31 13.84
CA ALA A 161 -12.42 8.85 12.67
C ALA A 161 -11.71 8.48 11.36
N ALA A 162 -10.37 8.51 11.31
CA ALA A 162 -9.57 8.06 10.17
C ALA A 162 -9.74 6.57 9.87
N ASN A 163 -9.80 5.73 10.91
CA ASN A 163 -10.11 4.31 10.78
C ASN A 163 -11.53 4.06 10.27
N HIS A 164 -12.52 4.79 10.77
CA HIS A 164 -13.91 4.69 10.29
C HIS A 164 -14.01 5.10 8.83
N PHE A 165 -13.39 6.21 8.43
CA PHE A 165 -13.35 6.65 7.04
C PHE A 165 -12.76 5.57 6.12
N SER A 166 -11.58 5.06 6.46
CA SER A 166 -10.92 4.00 5.71
C SER A 166 -11.75 2.71 5.66
N GLY A 167 -12.37 2.32 6.78
CA GLY A 167 -13.23 1.15 6.87
C GLY A 167 -14.47 1.24 5.99
N LEU A 168 -15.15 2.39 5.98
CA LEU A 168 -16.33 2.63 5.15
C LEU A 168 -16.02 2.51 3.64
N LEU A 169 -14.81 2.89 3.23
CA LEU A 169 -14.41 2.83 1.83
C LEU A 169 -13.89 1.44 1.42
N LEU A 170 -13.00 0.86 2.23
CA LEU A 170 -12.17 -0.26 1.82
C LEU A 170 -12.70 -1.64 2.21
N TRP A 171 -13.59 -1.71 3.21
CA TRP A 171 -14.05 -3.01 3.72
C TRP A 171 -14.61 -3.92 2.63
N ILE A 172 -15.52 -3.43 1.81
CA ILE A 172 -16.19 -4.26 0.80
C ILE A 172 -15.24 -4.65 -0.33
N PRO A 173 -14.62 -3.70 -1.08
CA PRO A 173 -13.82 -4.05 -2.25
C PRO A 173 -12.56 -4.84 -1.90
N VAL A 174 -11.90 -4.50 -0.79
CA VAL A 174 -10.68 -5.21 -0.38
C VAL A 174 -10.98 -6.62 0.08
N ASN A 175 -11.99 -6.82 0.95
CA ASN A 175 -12.33 -8.19 1.39
C ASN A 175 -12.80 -9.06 0.24
N LYS A 176 -13.68 -8.55 -0.65
CA LYS A 176 -14.03 -9.30 -1.87
C LYS A 176 -12.79 -9.74 -2.64
N ALA A 177 -11.85 -8.85 -2.88
CA ALA A 177 -10.63 -9.17 -3.60
C ALA A 177 -9.72 -10.16 -2.86
N MET A 178 -9.64 -10.08 -1.51
CA MET A 178 -8.84 -11.02 -0.72
C MET A 178 -9.35 -12.46 -0.85
N PHE A 179 -10.67 -12.67 -0.83
CA PHE A 179 -11.25 -14.00 -0.87
C PHE A 179 -11.44 -14.54 -2.30
N HIS A 180 -11.67 -13.70 -3.30
CA HIS A 180 -11.86 -14.13 -4.70
C HIS A 180 -10.57 -14.18 -5.52
N GLY A 181 -9.44 -13.75 -4.98
CA GLY A 181 -8.14 -13.79 -5.65
C GLY A 181 -7.92 -12.75 -6.75
N SER A 182 -8.94 -12.00 -7.13
CA SER A 182 -8.89 -10.92 -8.12
C SER A 182 -9.84 -9.77 -7.72
N PRO A 183 -9.65 -8.57 -8.25
CA PRO A 183 -10.61 -7.49 -8.06
C PRO A 183 -12.00 -7.88 -8.56
N GLN A 184 -13.02 -7.67 -7.73
CA GLN A 184 -14.42 -8.00 -8.02
C GLN A 184 -15.28 -6.70 -8.01
N HIS A 185 -14.76 -5.65 -8.64
CA HIS A 185 -15.41 -4.34 -8.72
C HIS A 185 -15.13 -3.69 -10.07
N THR A 186 -16.09 -2.91 -10.52
CA THR A 186 -15.97 -1.99 -11.66
C THR A 186 -15.59 -0.60 -11.17
N GLU A 187 -15.23 0.32 -12.07
CA GLU A 187 -15.02 1.74 -11.72
C GLU A 187 -16.29 2.35 -11.13
N ALA A 188 -17.46 1.98 -11.64
CA ALA A 188 -18.75 2.44 -11.12
C ALA A 188 -19.00 1.95 -9.68
N ASP A 189 -18.59 0.73 -9.34
CA ASP A 189 -18.66 0.23 -7.97
C ASP A 189 -17.75 1.03 -7.03
N LEU A 190 -16.53 1.34 -7.47
CA LEU A 190 -15.58 2.14 -6.67
C LEU A 190 -16.08 3.57 -6.47
N ASP A 191 -16.67 4.19 -7.48
CA ASP A 191 -17.30 5.51 -7.36
C ASP A 191 -18.47 5.49 -6.40
N HIS A 192 -19.30 4.45 -6.46
CA HIS A 192 -20.40 4.23 -5.53
C HIS A 192 -19.90 4.09 -4.08
N TYR A 193 -18.86 3.28 -3.83
CA TYR A 193 -18.27 3.13 -2.50
C TYR A 193 -17.66 4.44 -1.99
N ALA A 194 -16.98 5.21 -2.85
CA ALA A 194 -16.44 6.51 -2.50
C ALA A 194 -17.55 7.46 -2.04
N THR A 195 -18.57 7.65 -2.89
CA THR A 195 -19.65 8.61 -2.64
C THR A 195 -20.48 8.23 -1.41
N THR A 196 -20.88 6.96 -1.29
CA THR A 196 -21.71 6.50 -0.17
C THR A 196 -20.93 6.44 1.14
N GLY A 197 -19.64 6.03 1.09
CA GLY A 197 -18.77 6.00 2.26
C GLY A 197 -18.51 7.38 2.82
N VAL A 198 -18.23 8.38 1.96
CA VAL A 198 -18.05 9.78 2.40
C VAL A 198 -19.34 10.35 3.00
N ARG A 199 -20.50 10.11 2.38
CA ARG A 199 -21.79 10.55 2.95
C ARG A 199 -22.06 9.94 4.32
N ALA A 200 -21.81 8.64 4.49
CA ALA A 200 -21.95 7.97 5.78
C ALA A 200 -20.98 8.54 6.82
N PHE A 201 -19.73 8.82 6.43
CA PHE A 201 -18.75 9.45 7.29
C PHE A 201 -19.19 10.85 7.72
N LEU A 202 -19.60 11.71 6.79
CA LEU A 202 -20.05 13.07 7.11
C LEU A 202 -21.34 13.07 7.94
N ALA A 203 -22.24 12.11 7.75
CA ALA A 203 -23.45 11.98 8.59
C ALA A 203 -23.11 11.64 10.06
N ALA A 204 -21.97 10.99 10.31
CA ALA A 204 -21.52 10.63 11.66
C ALA A 204 -20.60 11.69 12.30
N TYR A 205 -19.89 12.49 11.48
CA TYR A 205 -18.82 13.36 11.93
C TYR A 205 -19.01 14.85 11.59
N ARG A 206 -20.08 15.26 10.96
CA ARG A 206 -20.42 16.67 10.68
C ARG A 206 -21.59 17.11 11.55
#